data_3c03f4832493df37c6232d7c01693c03
#
_entry.id   3c03f4832493df37c6232d7c01693c03
#
_cell.length_a   1.000
_cell.length_b   1.000
_cell.length_c   1.000
_cell.angle_alpha   90.00
_cell.angle_beta   90.00
_cell.angle_gamma   90.00
#
_symmetry.space_group_name_H-M   'P 1'
#
loop_
_entity.id
_entity.type
_entity.pdbx_description
1 polymer ?
#
loop_
_entity_poly.entity_id
_entity_poly.type
_entity_poly.pdbx_seq_one_letter_code
_entity_poly.pdbx_strand_id
1 'polypeptide(L)'
;MPQIKKNARIDLRALILLLSALIAVFVLGASIFASYWVQRKMLVDGTLETNRVYATKLATMTEGYLGSALRQLAFSADFYGRHFGERSALAQENEWLRRQVDYFNSTFLVDATGVVRAVAPANLKTLGTVLRTQGATQALRERQPAVSAPYMSAAGNLVVALSHPIFSPTNDYLGYVGGSIYLQRRSGLSQLLGEHYYKDGSYLYVVDRQLTLLYHPDPARVGTVVRNNPLLDEAVVSGGDGVRRVTNSYGVDMLAGYATVPSTGWVVVAQRPYHQTLAPLDKLILTMVAIALPLTVLGGGLIWWLTLVIVRPLRSLAAGARSMGASEGSHDVGDVRAWYVEAFELKRALMVGIKLLDERIGKLQRDVQTDPLTKLNNRRLLGQTLALWQAERRSFAAIQLDIDHFKKVNDTYGHEVGDQVLTALADVIRSCARAGDVLCRTGGEEFLVLLPDTDLALAAVVAERLRQRVADAHFPLVGQVTVSLGVAEWTPQHEEDASLVLVRADKQLYLAKQGGRNRVSQEGATR
;
A
#
# COMPACT_ATOMS: atom_id res chain seq x y z
N MET A 1 -9.47 -23.55 39.34
CA MET A 1 -8.67 -22.52 38.67
C MET A 1 -9.22 -22.30 37.26
N PRO A 2 -9.79 -21.17 36.92
CA PRO A 2 -10.31 -20.93 35.59
C PRO A 2 -9.13 -20.75 34.60
N GLN A 3 -9.17 -21.51 33.52
CA GLN A 3 -8.27 -21.32 32.38
C GLN A 3 -8.47 -19.92 31.79
N ILE A 4 -7.49 -19.04 31.98
CA ILE A 4 -7.42 -17.74 31.31
C ILE A 4 -7.25 -18.05 29.83
N LYS A 5 -8.32 -17.82 29.03
CA LYS A 5 -8.25 -17.81 27.57
C LYS A 5 -7.05 -16.95 27.16
N LYS A 6 -6.04 -17.57 26.55
CA LYS A 6 -4.98 -16.85 25.85
C LYS A 6 -5.65 -16.03 24.73
N ASN A 7 -5.97 -14.78 25.00
CA ASN A 7 -6.28 -13.84 23.93
C ASN A 7 -5.08 -13.84 22.98
N ALA A 8 -5.27 -14.30 21.76
CA ALA A 8 -4.26 -14.30 20.73
C ALA A 8 -3.86 -12.82 20.48
N ARG A 9 -2.79 -12.38 21.15
CA ARG A 9 -2.23 -11.04 20.93
C ARG A 9 -1.59 -11.04 19.55
N ILE A 10 -2.13 -10.23 18.64
CA ILE A 10 -1.56 -10.04 17.31
C ILE A 10 -0.16 -9.45 17.49
N ASP A 11 0.83 -10.08 16.88
CA ASP A 11 2.20 -9.60 16.86
C ASP A 11 2.27 -8.28 16.05
N LEU A 12 3.02 -7.30 16.55
CA LEU A 12 3.23 -6.00 15.90
C LEU A 12 3.68 -6.16 14.43
N ARG A 13 4.51 -7.17 14.16
CA ARG A 13 4.94 -7.53 12.82
C ARG A 13 3.76 -7.89 11.91
N ALA A 14 2.88 -8.78 12.40
CA ALA A 14 1.70 -9.21 11.64
C ALA A 14 0.75 -8.04 11.39
N LEU A 15 0.59 -7.13 12.37
CA LEU A 15 -0.24 -5.94 12.24
C LEU A 15 0.29 -4.98 11.16
N ILE A 16 1.59 -4.68 11.18
CA ILE A 16 2.23 -3.79 10.17
C ILE A 16 2.09 -4.40 8.77
N LEU A 17 2.39 -5.69 8.61
CA LEU A 17 2.31 -6.36 7.32
C LEU A 17 0.87 -6.43 6.80
N LEU A 18 -0.10 -6.73 7.65
CA LEU A 18 -1.52 -6.77 7.29
C LEU A 18 -2.03 -5.40 6.86
N LEU A 19 -1.72 -4.35 7.64
CA LEU A 19 -2.11 -2.98 7.32
C LEU A 19 -1.48 -2.52 6.00
N SER A 20 -0.19 -2.77 5.81
CA SER A 20 0.53 -2.41 4.59
C SER A 20 -0.01 -3.16 3.37
N ALA A 21 -0.33 -4.45 3.50
CA ALA A 21 -0.93 -5.23 2.43
C ALA A 21 -2.33 -4.71 2.07
N LEU A 22 -3.15 -4.38 3.07
CA LEU A 22 -4.49 -3.83 2.85
C LEU A 22 -4.43 -2.47 2.13
N ILE A 23 -3.52 -1.59 2.55
CA ILE A 23 -3.30 -0.30 1.88
C ILE A 23 -2.83 -0.51 0.44
N ALA A 24 -1.87 -1.41 0.21
CA ALA A 24 -1.35 -1.69 -1.13
C ALA A 24 -2.45 -2.22 -2.07
N VAL A 25 -3.29 -3.16 -1.60
CA VAL A 25 -4.42 -3.68 -2.37
C VAL A 25 -5.46 -2.60 -2.66
N PHE A 26 -5.77 -1.76 -1.66
CA PHE A 26 -6.72 -0.65 -1.84
C PHE A 26 -6.22 0.37 -2.86
N VAL A 27 -4.97 0.82 -2.73
CA VAL A 27 -4.37 1.81 -3.64
C VAL A 27 -4.28 1.26 -5.06
N LEU A 28 -3.83 0.00 -5.22
CA LEU A 28 -3.75 -0.65 -6.53
C LEU A 28 -5.15 -0.78 -7.16
N GLY A 29 -6.13 -1.26 -6.39
CA GLY A 29 -7.51 -1.40 -6.86
C GLY A 29 -8.14 -0.06 -7.25
N ALA A 30 -7.97 0.98 -6.43
CA ALA A 30 -8.45 2.32 -6.71
C ALA A 30 -7.78 2.93 -7.95
N SER A 31 -6.47 2.72 -8.13
CA SER A 31 -5.72 3.20 -9.30
C SER A 31 -6.20 2.52 -10.59
N ILE A 32 -6.36 1.19 -10.59
CA ILE A 32 -6.88 0.44 -11.74
C ILE A 32 -8.31 0.89 -12.08
N PHE A 33 -9.17 1.02 -11.05
CA PHE A 33 -10.56 1.47 -11.24
C PHE A 33 -10.62 2.89 -11.84
N ALA A 34 -9.87 3.83 -11.28
CA ALA A 34 -9.83 5.20 -11.78
C ALA A 34 -9.30 5.27 -13.22
N SER A 35 -8.23 4.53 -13.51
CA SER A 35 -7.66 4.46 -14.86
C SER A 35 -8.64 3.84 -15.87
N TYR A 36 -9.31 2.74 -15.49
CA TYR A 36 -10.34 2.13 -16.33
C TYR A 36 -11.46 3.11 -16.64
N TRP A 37 -11.98 3.82 -15.64
CA TRP A 37 -13.08 4.76 -15.81
C TRP A 37 -12.72 5.93 -16.72
N VAL A 38 -11.52 6.51 -16.53
CA VAL A 38 -11.02 7.62 -17.36
C VAL A 38 -10.79 7.16 -18.81
N GLN A 39 -10.09 6.05 -19.00
CA GLN A 39 -9.79 5.49 -20.33
C GLN A 39 -11.06 5.12 -21.09
N ARG A 40 -12.02 4.48 -20.42
CA ARG A 40 -13.31 4.13 -21.00
C ARG A 40 -14.04 5.39 -21.49
N LYS A 41 -14.08 6.44 -20.68
CA LYS A 41 -14.71 7.71 -21.06
C LYS A 41 -14.00 8.34 -22.25
N MET A 42 -12.67 8.43 -22.22
CA MET A 42 -11.88 8.98 -23.33
C MET A 42 -12.12 8.23 -24.66
N LEU A 43 -12.15 6.89 -24.63
CA LEU A 43 -12.38 6.09 -25.83
C LEU A 43 -13.78 6.27 -26.40
N VAL A 44 -14.78 6.33 -25.53
CA VAL A 44 -16.18 6.55 -25.95
C VAL A 44 -16.35 7.93 -26.54
N ASP A 45 -15.97 8.97 -25.79
CA ASP A 45 -16.13 10.37 -26.22
C ASP A 45 -15.28 10.65 -27.48
N GLY A 46 -14.05 10.14 -27.52
CA GLY A 46 -13.16 10.25 -28.67
C GLY A 46 -13.72 9.55 -29.93
N THR A 47 -14.35 8.37 -29.76
CA THR A 47 -14.97 7.65 -30.89
C THR A 47 -16.21 8.38 -31.39
N LEU A 48 -17.06 8.88 -30.49
CA LEU A 48 -18.23 9.68 -30.85
C LEU A 48 -17.83 10.91 -31.66
N GLU A 49 -16.84 11.66 -31.17
CA GLU A 49 -16.34 12.85 -31.87
C GLU A 49 -15.69 12.51 -33.22
N THR A 50 -14.89 11.44 -33.29
CA THR A 50 -14.30 10.98 -34.56
C THR A 50 -15.38 10.63 -35.58
N ASN A 51 -16.44 9.92 -35.16
CA ASN A 51 -17.54 9.59 -36.03
C ASN A 51 -18.32 10.84 -36.47
N ARG A 52 -18.52 11.85 -35.59
CA ARG A 52 -19.15 13.12 -35.95
C ARG A 52 -18.34 13.85 -37.01
N VAL A 53 -17.05 14.04 -36.78
CA VAL A 53 -16.16 14.73 -37.72
C VAL A 53 -16.11 14.00 -39.05
N TYR A 54 -16.10 12.67 -39.04
CA TYR A 54 -16.12 11.87 -40.25
C TYR A 54 -17.45 12.01 -41.02
N ALA A 55 -18.60 11.95 -40.33
CA ALA A 55 -19.90 12.16 -40.93
C ALA A 55 -20.02 13.58 -41.53
N THR A 56 -19.54 14.61 -40.82
CA THR A 56 -19.51 16.00 -41.29
C THR A 56 -18.66 16.17 -42.54
N LYS A 57 -17.47 15.54 -42.59
CA LYS A 57 -16.61 15.53 -43.78
C LYS A 57 -17.33 14.92 -44.96
N LEU A 58 -17.95 13.76 -44.78
CA LEU A 58 -18.67 13.08 -45.88
C LEU A 58 -19.93 13.82 -46.29
N ALA A 59 -20.65 14.44 -45.37
CA ALA A 59 -21.79 15.29 -45.72
C ALA A 59 -21.33 16.51 -46.57
N THR A 60 -20.24 17.14 -46.20
CA THR A 60 -19.63 18.25 -46.99
C THR A 60 -19.17 17.79 -48.36
N MET A 61 -18.53 16.62 -48.45
CA MET A 61 -18.12 16.05 -49.74
C MET A 61 -19.32 15.68 -50.61
N THR A 62 -20.41 15.15 -50.02
CA THR A 62 -21.66 14.84 -50.71
C THR A 62 -22.34 16.11 -51.22
N GLU A 63 -22.37 17.16 -50.42
CA GLU A 63 -22.84 18.50 -50.84
C GLU A 63 -22.07 19.03 -52.03
N GLY A 64 -20.72 18.98 -51.97
CA GLY A 64 -19.86 19.36 -53.09
C GLY A 64 -20.06 18.53 -54.36
N TYR A 65 -20.25 17.21 -54.20
CA TYR A 65 -20.56 16.29 -55.31
C TYR A 65 -21.88 16.63 -56.00
N LEU A 66 -22.96 16.80 -55.22
CA LEU A 66 -24.27 17.15 -55.74
C LEU A 66 -24.29 18.51 -56.40
N GLY A 67 -23.64 19.52 -55.77
CA GLY A 67 -23.52 20.84 -56.32
C GLY A 67 -22.73 20.88 -57.64
N SER A 68 -21.66 20.10 -57.74
CA SER A 68 -20.88 20.00 -58.98
C SER A 68 -21.68 19.28 -60.09
N ALA A 69 -22.42 18.21 -59.74
CA ALA A 69 -23.29 17.52 -60.68
C ALA A 69 -24.40 18.45 -61.20
N LEU A 70 -25.02 19.27 -60.33
CA LEU A 70 -26.03 20.26 -60.75
C LEU A 70 -25.42 21.36 -61.62
N ARG A 71 -24.22 21.86 -61.33
CA ARG A 71 -23.53 22.82 -62.19
C ARG A 71 -23.25 22.23 -63.58
N GLN A 72 -22.89 20.97 -63.66
CA GLN A 72 -22.66 20.30 -64.93
C GLN A 72 -23.94 20.17 -65.76
N LEU A 73 -25.07 19.85 -65.10
CA LEU A 73 -26.39 19.86 -65.75
C LEU A 73 -26.79 21.25 -66.22
N ALA A 74 -26.47 22.31 -65.43
CA ALA A 74 -26.75 23.71 -65.82
C ALA A 74 -26.02 24.11 -67.10
N PHE A 75 -24.70 23.71 -67.20
CA PHE A 75 -23.92 23.96 -68.39
C PHE A 75 -24.51 23.29 -69.64
N SER A 76 -24.86 22.00 -69.53
CA SER A 76 -25.51 21.28 -70.63
C SER A 76 -26.91 21.83 -70.92
N ALA A 77 -27.67 22.33 -69.92
CA ALA A 77 -28.97 22.94 -70.15
C ALA A 77 -28.90 24.21 -71.01
N ASP A 78 -27.85 25.03 -70.87
CA ASP A 78 -27.61 26.17 -71.71
C ASP A 78 -27.32 25.77 -73.15
N PHE A 79 -26.50 24.75 -73.36
CA PHE A 79 -26.27 24.18 -74.69
C PHE A 79 -27.58 23.67 -75.32
N TYR A 80 -28.38 22.88 -74.59
CA TYR A 80 -29.66 22.33 -75.10
C TYR A 80 -30.65 23.43 -75.42
N GLY A 81 -30.70 24.52 -74.65
CA GLY A 81 -31.56 25.64 -74.93
C GLY A 81 -31.35 26.28 -76.28
N ARG A 82 -30.11 26.30 -76.76
CA ARG A 82 -29.75 26.79 -78.11
C ARG A 82 -29.99 25.82 -79.25
N HIS A 83 -29.88 24.51 -78.99
CA HIS A 83 -29.88 23.43 -80.02
C HIS A 83 -31.02 22.47 -79.85
N PHE A 84 -32.09 22.85 -79.18
CA PHE A 84 -33.20 21.95 -78.82
C PHE A 84 -33.88 21.24 -79.98
N GLY A 85 -33.86 21.79 -81.19
CA GLY A 85 -34.35 21.22 -82.40
C GLY A 85 -33.47 20.16 -83.12
N GLU A 86 -32.15 20.10 -82.70
CA GLU A 86 -31.12 19.32 -83.39
C GLU A 86 -30.92 17.94 -82.75
N ARG A 87 -31.67 16.93 -83.12
CA ARG A 87 -31.64 15.62 -82.45
C ARG A 87 -30.25 15.00 -82.32
N SER A 88 -29.36 15.16 -83.36
CA SER A 88 -28.01 14.64 -83.33
C SER A 88 -27.16 15.35 -82.30
N ALA A 89 -27.23 16.68 -82.18
CA ALA A 89 -26.56 17.46 -81.22
C ALA A 89 -27.00 17.11 -79.77
N LEU A 90 -28.34 16.96 -79.58
CA LEU A 90 -28.87 16.55 -78.29
C LEU A 90 -28.34 15.18 -77.81
N ALA A 91 -28.28 14.19 -78.75
CA ALA A 91 -27.81 12.84 -78.42
C ALA A 91 -26.27 12.83 -78.10
N GLN A 92 -25.51 13.58 -78.88
CA GLN A 92 -24.06 13.69 -78.72
C GLN A 92 -23.69 14.36 -77.37
N GLU A 93 -24.32 15.50 -77.07
CA GLU A 93 -24.08 16.21 -75.80
C GLU A 93 -24.49 15.35 -74.61
N ASN A 94 -25.61 14.61 -74.70
CA ASN A 94 -26.07 13.77 -73.64
C ASN A 94 -25.13 12.57 -73.33
N GLU A 95 -24.55 11.96 -74.38
CA GLU A 95 -23.51 10.93 -74.18
C GLU A 95 -22.21 11.52 -73.67
N TRP A 96 -21.81 12.74 -74.12
CA TRP A 96 -20.68 13.46 -73.60
C TRP A 96 -20.83 13.82 -72.13
N LEU A 97 -22.00 14.39 -71.72
CA LEU A 97 -22.36 14.68 -70.35
C LEU A 97 -22.19 13.44 -69.43
N ARG A 98 -22.64 12.28 -69.89
CA ARG A 98 -22.53 11.03 -69.15
C ARG A 98 -21.06 10.56 -68.98
N ARG A 99 -20.21 10.74 -70.04
CA ARG A 99 -18.83 10.22 -70.08
C ARG A 99 -17.80 11.13 -69.45
N GLN A 100 -18.07 12.41 -69.41
CA GLN A 100 -17.10 13.40 -68.99
C GLN A 100 -16.67 13.26 -67.52
N VAL A 101 -17.59 12.94 -66.65
CA VAL A 101 -17.36 12.77 -65.23
C VAL A 101 -18.33 11.69 -64.68
N ASP A 102 -17.83 10.85 -63.75
CA ASP A 102 -18.62 9.73 -63.16
C ASP A 102 -19.73 10.21 -62.20
N TYR A 103 -20.35 11.40 -62.47
CA TYR A 103 -21.45 11.87 -61.66
C TYR A 103 -22.72 11.06 -61.89
N PHE A 104 -22.99 10.65 -63.14
CA PHE A 104 -24.25 10.03 -63.54
C PHE A 104 -24.07 8.64 -64.15
N ASN A 105 -24.89 7.70 -63.74
CA ASN A 105 -24.98 6.39 -64.38
C ASN A 105 -25.74 6.47 -65.67
N SER A 106 -26.73 7.36 -65.77
CA SER A 106 -27.46 7.67 -66.99
C SER A 106 -27.86 9.15 -67.02
N THR A 107 -27.93 9.71 -68.21
CA THR A 107 -28.38 11.10 -68.45
C THR A 107 -29.52 11.06 -69.45
N PHE A 108 -30.43 12.02 -69.35
CA PHE A 108 -31.62 12.09 -70.21
C PHE A 108 -32.07 13.54 -70.37
N LEU A 109 -32.66 13.83 -71.56
CA LEU A 109 -33.30 15.09 -71.89
C LEU A 109 -34.79 14.86 -72.07
N VAL A 110 -35.59 15.66 -71.37
CA VAL A 110 -37.07 15.55 -71.43
C VAL A 110 -37.66 16.89 -71.84
N ASP A 111 -38.60 16.88 -72.79
CA ASP A 111 -39.26 18.10 -73.18
C ASP A 111 -40.39 18.52 -72.22
N ALA A 112 -40.98 19.71 -72.47
CA ALA A 112 -42.02 20.31 -71.60
C ALA A 112 -43.31 19.43 -71.53
N THR A 113 -43.48 18.46 -72.46
CA THR A 113 -44.58 17.52 -72.43
C THR A 113 -44.28 16.21 -71.73
N GLY A 114 -43.03 16.04 -71.27
CA GLY A 114 -42.58 14.87 -70.56
C GLY A 114 -41.99 13.78 -71.46
N VAL A 115 -41.81 14.05 -72.75
CA VAL A 115 -41.27 13.07 -73.74
C VAL A 115 -39.74 13.10 -73.69
N VAL A 116 -39.08 11.93 -73.58
CA VAL A 116 -37.63 11.78 -73.64
C VAL A 116 -37.11 12.07 -75.03
N ARG A 117 -36.32 13.12 -75.22
CA ARG A 117 -35.70 13.53 -76.48
C ARG A 117 -34.29 13.00 -76.67
N ALA A 118 -33.54 12.75 -75.62
CA ALA A 118 -32.26 12.11 -75.66
C ALA A 118 -32.04 11.30 -74.36
N VAL A 119 -31.27 10.20 -74.45
CA VAL A 119 -30.89 9.34 -73.33
C VAL A 119 -29.51 8.73 -73.54
N ALA A 120 -28.71 8.66 -72.53
CA ALA A 120 -27.45 7.96 -72.52
C ALA A 120 -27.31 7.10 -71.21
N PRO A 121 -26.86 5.85 -71.33
CA PRO A 121 -26.43 5.18 -72.55
C PRO A 121 -27.63 4.82 -73.47
N ALA A 122 -27.38 4.74 -74.73
CA ALA A 122 -28.42 4.54 -75.76
C ALA A 122 -29.21 3.20 -75.70
N ASN A 123 -28.73 2.25 -74.87
CA ASN A 123 -29.39 0.98 -74.61
C ASN A 123 -30.62 1.08 -73.69
N LEU A 124 -30.87 2.25 -73.10
CA LEU A 124 -32.04 2.49 -72.28
C LEU A 124 -33.27 2.72 -73.20
N LYS A 125 -34.24 1.81 -73.12
CA LYS A 125 -35.41 1.84 -73.98
C LYS A 125 -36.45 2.90 -73.56
N THR A 126 -36.04 4.09 -73.26
CA THR A 126 -36.92 5.17 -72.82
C THR A 126 -37.01 6.34 -73.81
N LEU A 127 -36.20 6.33 -74.86
CA LEU A 127 -36.24 7.37 -75.90
C LEU A 127 -37.67 7.41 -76.58
N GLY A 128 -38.20 8.61 -76.64
CA GLY A 128 -39.55 8.84 -77.20
C GLY A 128 -40.71 8.47 -76.27
N THR A 129 -40.44 7.97 -75.07
CA THR A 129 -41.49 7.64 -74.09
C THR A 129 -41.80 8.81 -73.20
N VAL A 130 -43.03 8.87 -72.68
CA VAL A 130 -43.41 9.89 -71.66
C VAL A 130 -43.03 9.41 -70.30
N LEU A 131 -42.16 10.17 -69.56
CA LEU A 131 -41.77 9.85 -68.19
C LEU A 131 -42.86 10.30 -67.20
N ARG A 132 -43.42 9.34 -66.48
CA ARG A 132 -44.40 9.60 -65.41
C ARG A 132 -43.88 9.24 -64.04
N THR A 133 -42.54 9.15 -63.87
CA THR A 133 -41.93 8.87 -62.60
C THR A 133 -41.99 10.07 -61.67
N GLN A 134 -41.88 9.82 -60.37
CA GLN A 134 -41.96 10.86 -59.36
C GLN A 134 -40.97 12.01 -59.61
N GLY A 135 -39.70 11.68 -59.92
CA GLY A 135 -38.68 12.68 -60.22
C GLY A 135 -38.98 13.49 -61.49
N ALA A 136 -39.50 12.83 -62.55
CA ALA A 136 -39.89 13.54 -63.77
C ALA A 136 -41.06 14.50 -63.55
N THR A 137 -42.10 14.04 -62.84
CA THR A 137 -43.25 14.88 -62.50
C THR A 137 -42.83 16.10 -61.62
N GLN A 138 -41.91 15.90 -60.68
CA GLN A 138 -41.36 16.95 -59.87
C GLN A 138 -40.60 18.00 -60.70
N ALA A 139 -39.66 17.57 -61.54
CA ALA A 139 -38.86 18.42 -62.41
C ALA A 139 -39.70 19.28 -63.36
N LEU A 140 -40.71 18.68 -63.98
CA LEU A 140 -41.64 19.42 -64.86
C LEU A 140 -42.48 20.43 -64.16
N ARG A 141 -42.90 20.15 -62.93
CA ARG A 141 -43.75 21.03 -62.13
C ARG A 141 -42.95 22.20 -61.51
N GLU A 142 -41.77 21.87 -60.90
CA GLU A 142 -41.00 22.86 -60.11
C GLU A 142 -40.17 23.80 -60.99
N ARG A 143 -39.72 23.30 -62.17
CA ARG A 143 -38.90 24.09 -63.13
C ARG A 143 -37.68 24.75 -62.50
N GLN A 144 -37.09 24.09 -61.52
CA GLN A 144 -35.92 24.53 -60.79
C GLN A 144 -34.88 23.40 -60.69
N PRO A 145 -33.57 23.73 -60.48
CA PRO A 145 -32.61 22.68 -60.17
C PRO A 145 -33.04 21.90 -58.95
N ALA A 146 -33.10 20.58 -59.04
CA ALA A 146 -33.61 19.75 -57.96
C ALA A 146 -32.88 18.41 -57.87
N VAL A 147 -32.85 17.87 -56.67
CA VAL A 147 -32.44 16.49 -56.36
C VAL A 147 -33.70 15.75 -55.86
N SER A 148 -34.06 14.68 -56.56
CA SER A 148 -35.28 13.92 -56.22
C SER A 148 -35.12 13.08 -54.94
N ALA A 149 -36.23 12.72 -54.32
CA ALA A 149 -36.28 11.56 -53.45
C ALA A 149 -35.93 10.27 -54.22
N PRO A 150 -35.48 9.18 -53.55
CA PRO A 150 -35.23 7.91 -54.23
C PRO A 150 -36.50 7.31 -54.81
N TYR A 151 -36.45 6.86 -56.08
CA TYR A 151 -37.58 6.23 -56.76
C TYR A 151 -37.13 5.20 -57.78
N MET A 152 -38.05 4.30 -58.21
CA MET A 152 -37.79 3.37 -59.30
C MET A 152 -37.88 4.10 -60.62
N SER A 153 -36.76 4.15 -61.35
CA SER A 153 -36.71 4.75 -62.68
C SER A 153 -37.50 3.89 -63.70
N ALA A 154 -37.89 4.49 -64.87
CA ALA A 154 -38.53 3.77 -65.98
C ALA A 154 -37.69 2.59 -66.51
N ALA A 155 -36.38 2.58 -66.27
CA ALA A 155 -35.45 1.51 -66.59
C ALA A 155 -35.33 0.43 -65.50
N GLY A 156 -36.13 0.50 -64.40
CA GLY A 156 -36.15 -0.48 -63.33
C GLY A 156 -34.97 -0.39 -62.35
N ASN A 157 -34.29 0.72 -62.30
CA ASN A 157 -33.23 0.97 -61.31
C ASN A 157 -33.74 1.89 -60.19
N LEU A 158 -33.36 1.60 -58.96
CA LEU A 158 -33.56 2.54 -57.84
C LEU A 158 -32.55 3.71 -57.99
N VAL A 159 -33.06 4.91 -58.10
CA VAL A 159 -32.24 6.10 -58.42
C VAL A 159 -32.63 7.31 -57.57
N VAL A 160 -31.66 8.19 -57.43
CA VAL A 160 -31.84 9.61 -57.18
C VAL A 160 -31.54 10.33 -58.48
N ALA A 161 -32.46 11.17 -58.95
CA ALA A 161 -32.28 11.98 -60.14
C ALA A 161 -31.96 13.44 -59.77
N LEU A 162 -30.97 13.99 -60.43
CA LEU A 162 -30.73 15.43 -60.43
C LEU A 162 -31.30 15.97 -61.72
N SER A 163 -31.95 17.14 -61.66
CA SER A 163 -32.55 17.79 -62.81
C SER A 163 -32.24 19.28 -62.85
N HIS A 164 -32.12 19.80 -64.09
CA HIS A 164 -31.97 21.25 -64.32
C HIS A 164 -32.89 21.68 -65.45
N PRO A 165 -33.71 22.73 -65.29
CA PRO A 165 -34.62 23.21 -66.33
C PRO A 165 -33.86 23.77 -67.53
N ILE A 166 -34.45 23.66 -68.71
CA ILE A 166 -33.94 24.15 -69.98
C ILE A 166 -34.86 25.27 -70.45
N PHE A 167 -34.26 26.40 -70.71
CA PHE A 167 -34.97 27.54 -71.28
C PHE A 167 -34.37 27.90 -72.65
N SER A 168 -35.22 28.35 -73.58
CA SER A 168 -34.74 28.91 -74.82
C SER A 168 -34.01 30.24 -74.62
N PRO A 169 -33.28 30.77 -75.61
CA PRO A 169 -32.70 32.13 -75.55
C PRO A 169 -33.76 33.20 -75.35
N THR A 170 -35.02 32.89 -75.65
CA THR A 170 -36.22 33.78 -75.42
C THR A 170 -36.89 33.51 -74.08
N ASN A 171 -36.24 32.72 -73.21
CA ASN A 171 -36.72 32.34 -71.90
C ASN A 171 -38.00 31.46 -71.87
N ASP A 172 -38.30 30.77 -72.95
CA ASP A 172 -39.40 29.80 -72.99
C ASP A 172 -38.96 28.46 -72.39
N TYR A 173 -39.81 27.87 -71.52
CA TYR A 173 -39.49 26.59 -70.92
C TYR A 173 -39.57 25.44 -71.94
N LEU A 174 -38.47 24.79 -72.25
CA LEU A 174 -38.34 23.72 -73.21
C LEU A 174 -38.41 22.33 -72.59
N GLY A 175 -38.19 22.20 -71.34
CA GLY A 175 -38.07 20.94 -70.59
C GLY A 175 -36.98 20.93 -69.59
N TYR A 176 -36.40 19.76 -69.33
CA TYR A 176 -35.29 19.65 -68.38
C TYR A 176 -34.26 18.60 -68.84
N VAL A 177 -32.99 18.79 -68.43
CA VAL A 177 -31.95 17.77 -68.48
C VAL A 177 -31.84 17.12 -67.13
N GLY A 178 -31.64 15.80 -67.09
CA GLY A 178 -31.43 15.08 -65.86
C GLY A 178 -30.33 14.05 -65.92
N GLY A 179 -29.81 13.74 -64.75
CA GLY A 179 -28.87 12.65 -64.56
C GLY A 179 -29.32 11.75 -63.41
N SER A 180 -29.23 10.45 -63.59
CA SER A 180 -29.56 9.47 -62.54
C SER A 180 -28.34 8.90 -61.87
N ILE A 181 -28.36 8.88 -60.58
CA ILE A 181 -27.40 8.18 -59.69
C ILE A 181 -28.06 6.87 -59.24
N TYR A 182 -27.46 5.73 -59.60
CA TYR A 182 -27.98 4.42 -59.22
C TYR A 182 -27.56 4.10 -57.79
N LEU A 183 -28.53 3.76 -56.95
CA LEU A 183 -28.27 3.52 -55.51
C LEU A 183 -27.82 2.10 -55.21
N GLN A 184 -28.32 1.11 -55.97
CA GLN A 184 -28.02 -0.31 -55.80
C GLN A 184 -26.88 -0.83 -56.70
N ARG A 185 -26.31 0.03 -57.51
CA ARG A 185 -25.18 -0.27 -58.40
C ARG A 185 -24.03 0.71 -58.15
N ARG A 186 -22.86 0.36 -58.66
CA ARG A 186 -21.68 1.25 -58.57
C ARG A 186 -21.99 2.61 -59.22
N SER A 187 -21.79 3.67 -58.45
CA SER A 187 -21.97 5.06 -58.88
C SER A 187 -20.87 5.92 -58.25
N GLY A 188 -20.64 7.12 -58.77
CA GLY A 188 -19.69 8.06 -58.14
C GLY A 188 -20.04 8.36 -56.69
N LEU A 189 -21.33 8.47 -56.36
CA LEU A 189 -21.78 8.65 -54.97
C LEU A 189 -21.46 7.42 -54.11
N SER A 190 -21.69 6.19 -54.63
CA SER A 190 -21.39 4.98 -53.87
C SER A 190 -19.87 4.78 -53.67
N GLN A 191 -19.02 5.28 -54.56
CA GLN A 191 -17.57 5.30 -54.40
C GLN A 191 -17.16 6.31 -53.35
N LEU A 192 -17.69 7.53 -53.41
CA LEU A 192 -17.42 8.58 -52.42
C LEU A 192 -17.76 8.15 -51.01
N LEU A 193 -18.88 7.42 -50.85
CA LEU A 193 -19.36 6.97 -49.54
C LEU A 193 -18.79 5.62 -49.10
N GLY A 194 -18.31 4.78 -50.06
CA GLY A 194 -17.99 3.37 -49.84
C GLY A 194 -16.52 3.07 -49.50
N GLU A 195 -15.61 4.00 -49.68
CA GLU A 195 -14.20 3.77 -49.37
C GLU A 195 -13.92 3.89 -47.87
N HIS A 196 -14.15 2.81 -47.12
CA HIS A 196 -13.86 2.71 -45.71
C HIS A 196 -12.72 1.75 -45.45
N TYR A 197 -11.67 2.28 -44.77
CA TYR A 197 -10.50 1.49 -44.36
C TYR A 197 -10.68 0.72 -43.05
N TYR A 198 -11.81 0.90 -42.33
CA TYR A 198 -12.03 0.25 -41.04
C TYR A 198 -12.66 -1.14 -41.21
N LYS A 199 -11.93 -2.19 -40.81
CA LYS A 199 -12.38 -3.59 -40.80
C LYS A 199 -12.92 -4.06 -39.44
N ASP A 200 -13.25 -3.14 -38.54
CA ASP A 200 -13.60 -3.40 -37.13
C ASP A 200 -15.14 -3.37 -36.87
N GLY A 201 -15.93 -3.59 -37.91
CA GLY A 201 -17.37 -3.51 -37.79
C GLY A 201 -17.95 -2.09 -37.83
N SER A 202 -17.09 -1.07 -38.01
CA SER A 202 -17.53 0.30 -38.30
C SER A 202 -18.12 0.38 -39.68
N TYR A 203 -19.17 1.12 -39.84
CA TYR A 203 -19.76 1.38 -41.15
C TYR A 203 -20.48 2.71 -41.20
N LEU A 204 -20.74 3.11 -42.45
CA LEU A 204 -21.48 4.31 -42.80
C LEU A 204 -22.77 3.94 -43.48
N TYR A 205 -23.82 4.75 -43.28
CA TYR A 205 -25.02 4.73 -44.10
C TYR A 205 -25.53 6.17 -44.29
N VAL A 206 -26.35 6.36 -45.34
CA VAL A 206 -26.97 7.64 -45.66
C VAL A 206 -28.45 7.44 -45.84
N VAL A 207 -29.26 8.30 -45.26
CA VAL A 207 -30.71 8.31 -45.43
C VAL A 207 -31.20 9.66 -45.97
N ASP A 208 -32.34 9.65 -46.63
CA ASP A 208 -33.04 10.88 -46.99
C ASP A 208 -33.91 11.44 -45.85
N ARG A 209 -34.65 12.52 -46.10
CA ARG A 209 -35.59 13.13 -45.13
C ARG A 209 -36.74 12.19 -44.72
N GLN A 210 -37.07 11.21 -45.54
CA GLN A 210 -38.10 10.19 -45.27
C GLN A 210 -37.50 8.94 -44.60
N LEU A 211 -36.21 9.01 -44.17
CA LEU A 211 -35.44 7.92 -43.55
C LEU A 211 -35.24 6.72 -44.49
N THR A 212 -35.33 6.90 -45.82
CA THR A 212 -35.03 5.87 -46.82
C THR A 212 -33.51 5.74 -46.98
N LEU A 213 -32.98 4.53 -46.92
CA LEU A 213 -31.56 4.26 -47.11
C LEU A 213 -31.13 4.53 -48.56
N LEU A 214 -30.28 5.54 -48.72
CA LEU A 214 -29.63 5.89 -49.99
C LEU A 214 -28.33 5.12 -50.19
N TYR A 215 -27.61 4.89 -49.10
CA TYR A 215 -26.37 4.12 -49.08
C TYR A 215 -26.30 3.28 -47.80
N HIS A 216 -25.89 2.04 -47.97
CA HIS A 216 -25.62 1.10 -46.90
C HIS A 216 -24.57 0.08 -47.38
N PRO A 217 -23.63 -0.45 -46.52
CA PRO A 217 -22.68 -1.50 -46.91
C PRO A 217 -23.35 -2.79 -47.43
N ASP A 218 -24.52 -3.11 -46.91
CA ASP A 218 -25.38 -4.16 -47.44
C ASP A 218 -26.32 -3.58 -48.50
N PRO A 219 -26.09 -3.87 -49.81
CA PRO A 219 -26.90 -3.33 -50.91
C PRO A 219 -28.37 -3.73 -50.84
N ALA A 220 -28.71 -4.86 -50.21
CA ALA A 220 -30.08 -5.34 -50.10
C ALA A 220 -30.96 -4.41 -49.23
N ARG A 221 -30.35 -3.60 -48.40
CA ARG A 221 -31.02 -2.62 -47.51
C ARG A 221 -31.29 -1.29 -48.21
N VAL A 222 -30.57 -0.98 -49.27
CA VAL A 222 -30.73 0.29 -49.99
C VAL A 222 -32.12 0.39 -50.55
N GLY A 223 -32.81 1.50 -50.27
CA GLY A 223 -34.22 1.74 -50.63
C GLY A 223 -35.21 1.34 -49.53
N THR A 224 -34.76 0.73 -48.41
CA THR A 224 -35.65 0.44 -47.27
C THR A 224 -35.71 1.63 -46.30
N VAL A 225 -36.83 1.77 -45.60
CA VAL A 225 -37.02 2.85 -44.60
C VAL A 225 -36.52 2.38 -43.26
N VAL A 226 -35.64 3.19 -42.63
CA VAL A 226 -35.17 2.96 -41.28
C VAL A 226 -36.23 3.45 -40.29
N ARG A 227 -36.66 2.59 -39.37
CA ARG A 227 -37.67 2.92 -38.35
C ARG A 227 -37.07 2.81 -36.96
N ASN A 228 -37.65 3.56 -36.04
CA ASN A 228 -37.29 3.50 -34.60
C ASN A 228 -35.80 3.76 -34.33
N ASN A 229 -35.23 4.78 -34.96
CA ASN A 229 -33.85 5.20 -34.71
C ASN A 229 -33.82 6.63 -34.14
N PRO A 230 -33.67 6.78 -32.79
CA PRO A 230 -33.72 8.09 -32.15
C PRO A 230 -32.66 9.08 -32.63
N LEU A 231 -31.54 8.58 -33.20
CA LEU A 231 -30.50 9.43 -33.78
C LEU A 231 -31.00 10.12 -35.06
N LEU A 232 -31.68 9.35 -35.91
CA LEU A 232 -32.20 9.87 -37.18
C LEU A 232 -33.34 10.85 -36.95
N ASP A 233 -34.21 10.56 -35.96
CA ASP A 233 -35.29 11.46 -35.56
C ASP A 233 -34.73 12.81 -35.10
N GLU A 234 -33.67 12.79 -34.32
CA GLU A 234 -32.96 14.00 -33.87
C GLU A 234 -32.28 14.72 -35.05
N ALA A 235 -31.55 14.00 -35.88
CA ALA A 235 -30.81 14.55 -37.02
C ALA A 235 -31.71 15.26 -38.05
N VAL A 236 -32.87 14.70 -38.35
CA VAL A 236 -33.82 15.31 -39.28
C VAL A 236 -34.44 16.58 -38.70
N VAL A 237 -34.70 16.61 -37.41
CA VAL A 237 -35.27 17.79 -36.74
C VAL A 237 -34.23 18.89 -36.55
N SER A 238 -33.00 18.54 -36.12
CA SER A 238 -31.97 19.54 -35.84
C SER A 238 -31.31 20.14 -37.07
N GLY A 239 -31.25 19.39 -38.16
CA GLY A 239 -30.63 19.80 -39.44
C GLY A 239 -29.12 20.06 -39.36
N GLY A 240 -28.46 19.58 -38.30
CA GLY A 240 -27.03 19.82 -38.00
C GLY A 240 -26.22 18.53 -37.97
N ASP A 241 -25.22 18.54 -37.11
CA ASP A 241 -24.40 17.38 -36.79
C ASP A 241 -24.48 17.07 -35.27
N GLY A 242 -24.18 15.84 -34.93
CA GLY A 242 -24.24 15.42 -33.55
C GLY A 242 -23.73 13.99 -33.33
N VAL A 243 -23.81 13.57 -32.05
CA VAL A 243 -23.36 12.25 -31.61
C VAL A 243 -24.39 11.58 -30.72
N ARG A 244 -24.50 10.26 -30.85
CA ARG A 244 -25.39 9.47 -29.99
C ARG A 244 -24.95 8.03 -29.88
N ARG A 245 -25.15 7.42 -28.72
CA ARG A 245 -25.08 5.97 -28.56
C ARG A 245 -26.45 5.40 -28.91
N VAL A 246 -26.50 4.46 -29.87
CA VAL A 246 -27.72 3.87 -30.38
C VAL A 246 -27.55 2.36 -30.58
N THR A 247 -28.65 1.63 -30.51
CA THR A 247 -28.68 0.21 -30.92
C THR A 247 -29.09 0.14 -32.39
N ASN A 248 -28.26 -0.50 -33.21
CA ASN A 248 -28.58 -0.66 -34.63
C ASN A 248 -29.66 -1.73 -34.85
N SER A 249 -30.11 -1.86 -36.08
CA SER A 249 -31.14 -2.84 -36.46
C SER A 249 -30.74 -4.32 -36.30
N TYR A 250 -29.49 -4.60 -35.98
CA TYR A 250 -28.96 -5.93 -35.64
C TYR A 250 -28.86 -6.17 -34.13
N GLY A 251 -29.36 -5.26 -33.30
CA GLY A 251 -29.28 -5.36 -31.85
C GLY A 251 -27.88 -5.03 -31.27
N VAL A 252 -26.99 -4.47 -32.07
CA VAL A 252 -25.63 -4.10 -31.63
C VAL A 252 -25.61 -2.66 -31.17
N ASP A 253 -25.03 -2.43 -29.99
CA ASP A 253 -24.75 -1.08 -29.47
C ASP A 253 -23.66 -0.39 -30.28
N MET A 254 -23.97 0.78 -30.80
CA MET A 254 -23.09 1.58 -31.65
C MET A 254 -22.84 2.96 -31.05
N LEU A 255 -21.64 3.46 -31.25
CA LEU A 255 -21.30 4.86 -31.08
C LEU A 255 -21.42 5.54 -32.44
N ALA A 256 -22.38 6.42 -32.60
CA ALA A 256 -22.69 7.03 -33.87
C ALA A 256 -22.49 8.55 -33.85
N GLY A 257 -21.92 9.07 -34.92
CA GLY A 257 -21.90 10.48 -35.26
C GLY A 257 -22.66 10.71 -36.54
N TYR A 258 -23.39 11.80 -36.65
CA TYR A 258 -24.17 12.15 -37.85
C TYR A 258 -23.92 13.59 -38.28
N ALA A 259 -24.18 13.84 -39.55
CA ALA A 259 -24.21 15.19 -40.11
C ALA A 259 -25.21 15.25 -41.27
N THR A 260 -25.85 16.40 -41.42
CA THR A 260 -26.86 16.64 -42.47
C THR A 260 -26.23 17.33 -43.66
N VAL A 261 -26.58 16.86 -44.88
CA VAL A 261 -26.25 17.51 -46.17
C VAL A 261 -27.19 18.69 -46.39
N PRO A 262 -26.72 19.95 -46.41
CA PRO A 262 -27.58 21.15 -46.33
C PRO A 262 -28.61 21.24 -47.47
N SER A 263 -28.19 20.95 -48.72
CA SER A 263 -29.05 21.12 -49.91
C SER A 263 -30.23 20.15 -49.96
N THR A 264 -30.01 18.91 -49.48
CA THR A 264 -30.97 17.81 -49.64
C THR A 264 -31.65 17.42 -48.34
N GLY A 265 -30.98 17.73 -47.18
CA GLY A 265 -31.40 17.21 -45.89
C GLY A 265 -31.10 15.71 -45.69
N TRP A 266 -30.21 15.14 -46.50
CA TRP A 266 -29.77 13.78 -46.30
C TRP A 266 -28.93 13.70 -45.03
N VAL A 267 -29.07 12.63 -44.28
CA VAL A 267 -28.29 12.41 -43.06
C VAL A 267 -27.24 11.33 -43.31
N VAL A 268 -25.99 11.72 -43.16
CA VAL A 268 -24.83 10.82 -43.19
C VAL A 268 -24.54 10.37 -41.76
N VAL A 269 -24.52 9.06 -41.52
CA VAL A 269 -24.27 8.47 -40.21
C VAL A 269 -23.04 7.57 -40.28
N ALA A 270 -22.04 7.89 -39.49
CA ALA A 270 -20.86 7.05 -39.27
C ALA A 270 -20.96 6.42 -37.87
N GLN A 271 -20.78 5.10 -37.79
CA GLN A 271 -20.94 4.40 -36.53
C GLN A 271 -19.93 3.26 -36.34
N ARG A 272 -19.59 3.05 -35.05
CA ARG A 272 -18.65 2.01 -34.60
C ARG A 272 -19.26 1.20 -33.48
N PRO A 273 -19.08 -0.14 -33.44
CA PRO A 273 -19.56 -0.97 -32.33
C PRO A 273 -18.90 -0.55 -31.01
N TYR A 274 -19.73 -0.41 -29.98
CA TYR A 274 -19.29 -0.01 -28.64
C TYR A 274 -18.26 -1.00 -28.06
N HIS A 275 -18.50 -2.31 -28.21
CA HIS A 275 -17.59 -3.34 -27.70
C HIS A 275 -16.22 -3.31 -28.39
N GLN A 276 -16.17 -3.00 -29.69
CA GLN A 276 -14.90 -2.86 -30.42
C GLN A 276 -14.11 -1.62 -29.97
N THR A 277 -14.82 -0.55 -29.60
CA THR A 277 -14.20 0.65 -29.04
C THR A 277 -13.54 0.37 -27.69
N LEU A 278 -14.12 -0.54 -26.90
CA LEU A 278 -13.57 -0.90 -25.60
C LEU A 278 -12.55 -2.04 -25.62
N ALA A 279 -12.46 -2.80 -26.72
CA ALA A 279 -11.53 -3.92 -26.84
C ALA A 279 -10.05 -3.60 -26.46
N PRO A 280 -9.51 -2.40 -26.72
CA PRO A 280 -8.16 -2.04 -26.26
C PRO A 280 -8.02 -1.95 -24.75
N LEU A 281 -9.12 -1.75 -23.99
CA LEU A 281 -9.07 -1.62 -22.53
C LEU A 281 -8.58 -2.90 -21.84
N ASP A 282 -8.97 -4.07 -22.34
CA ASP A 282 -8.57 -5.36 -21.76
C ASP A 282 -7.04 -5.53 -21.82
N LYS A 283 -6.43 -5.14 -22.94
CA LYS A 283 -4.96 -5.14 -23.08
C LYS A 283 -4.30 -4.12 -22.19
N LEU A 284 -4.88 -2.93 -22.07
CA LEU A 284 -4.36 -1.87 -21.19
C LEU A 284 -4.39 -2.30 -19.73
N ILE A 285 -5.50 -2.88 -19.26
CA ILE A 285 -5.61 -3.40 -17.89
C ILE A 285 -4.57 -4.50 -17.66
N LEU A 286 -4.45 -5.46 -18.58
CA LEU A 286 -3.46 -6.52 -18.46
C LEU A 286 -2.03 -5.95 -18.38
N THR A 287 -1.72 -4.97 -19.20
CA THR A 287 -0.42 -4.30 -19.20
C THR A 287 -0.18 -3.54 -17.90
N MET A 288 -1.20 -2.81 -17.39
CA MET A 288 -1.11 -2.12 -16.10
C MET A 288 -0.85 -3.09 -14.95
N VAL A 289 -1.59 -4.21 -14.91
CA VAL A 289 -1.38 -5.24 -13.89
C VAL A 289 0.01 -5.87 -14.03
N ALA A 290 0.45 -6.16 -15.25
CA ALA A 290 1.76 -6.74 -15.51
C ALA A 290 2.94 -5.85 -15.05
N ILE A 291 2.76 -4.53 -15.11
CA ILE A 291 3.78 -3.56 -14.62
C ILE A 291 3.62 -3.32 -13.12
N ALA A 292 2.39 -3.15 -12.63
CA ALA A 292 2.13 -2.81 -11.23
C ALA A 292 2.41 -3.98 -10.27
N LEU A 293 2.13 -5.22 -10.68
CA LEU A 293 2.28 -6.40 -9.83
C LEU A 293 3.74 -6.63 -9.36
N PRO A 294 4.76 -6.63 -10.24
CA PRO A 294 6.15 -6.75 -9.81
C PRO A 294 6.59 -5.64 -8.86
N LEU A 295 6.18 -4.39 -9.13
CA LEU A 295 6.49 -3.24 -8.27
C LEU A 295 5.82 -3.38 -6.89
N THR A 296 4.58 -3.86 -6.84
CA THR A 296 3.86 -4.12 -5.58
C THR A 296 4.53 -5.24 -4.78
N VAL A 297 4.96 -6.32 -5.44
CA VAL A 297 5.69 -7.42 -4.81
C VAL A 297 7.04 -6.95 -4.26
N LEU A 298 7.77 -6.16 -5.03
CA LEU A 298 9.05 -5.59 -4.60
C LEU A 298 8.87 -4.63 -3.41
N GLY A 299 7.85 -3.77 -3.45
CA GLY A 299 7.47 -2.89 -2.34
C GLY A 299 7.06 -3.68 -1.10
N GLY A 300 6.27 -4.73 -1.27
CA GLY A 300 5.90 -5.66 -0.19
C GLY A 300 7.10 -6.36 0.43
N GLY A 301 8.06 -6.81 -0.38
CA GLY A 301 9.33 -7.37 0.06
C GLY A 301 10.17 -6.38 0.87
N LEU A 302 10.23 -5.13 0.42
CA LEU A 302 10.90 -4.05 1.14
C LEU A 302 10.23 -3.76 2.49
N ILE A 303 8.91 -3.66 2.53
CA ILE A 303 8.14 -3.46 3.77
C ILE A 303 8.35 -4.63 4.72
N TRP A 304 8.33 -5.86 4.22
CA TRP A 304 8.61 -7.05 5.00
C TRP A 304 10.01 -7.03 5.61
N TRP A 305 11.03 -6.68 4.81
CA TRP A 305 12.41 -6.54 5.28
C TRP A 305 12.55 -5.42 6.33
N LEU A 306 12.00 -4.23 6.07
CA LEU A 306 12.00 -3.11 7.02
C LEU A 306 11.30 -3.49 8.32
N THR A 307 10.16 -4.19 8.25
CA THR A 307 9.45 -4.65 9.45
C THR A 307 10.32 -5.58 10.30
N LEU A 308 11.12 -6.47 9.67
CA LEU A 308 12.08 -7.31 10.39
C LEU A 308 13.14 -6.48 11.10
N VAL A 309 13.71 -5.49 10.41
CA VAL A 309 14.77 -4.61 10.94
C VAL A 309 14.25 -3.75 12.09
N ILE A 310 13.02 -3.23 12.00
CA ILE A 310 12.41 -2.38 13.04
C ILE A 310 11.98 -3.20 14.26
N VAL A 311 11.37 -4.36 14.07
CA VAL A 311 10.78 -5.14 15.17
C VAL A 311 11.84 -5.94 15.95
N ARG A 312 12.97 -6.32 15.34
CA ARG A 312 14.04 -7.07 15.99
C ARG A 312 14.54 -6.44 17.29
N PRO A 313 14.98 -5.15 17.34
CA PRO A 313 15.45 -4.53 18.58
C PRO A 313 14.40 -4.55 19.70
N LEU A 314 13.14 -4.25 19.37
CA LEU A 314 12.05 -4.26 20.36
C LEU A 314 11.81 -5.64 20.96
N ARG A 315 11.88 -6.70 20.15
CA ARG A 315 11.76 -8.08 20.62
C ARG A 315 12.92 -8.47 21.54
N SER A 316 14.14 -8.09 21.18
CA SER A 316 15.33 -8.36 22.00
C SER A 316 15.25 -7.64 23.33
N LEU A 317 14.84 -6.36 23.36
CA LEU A 317 14.60 -5.60 24.59
C LEU A 317 13.49 -6.20 25.46
N ALA A 318 12.38 -6.64 24.82
CA ALA A 318 11.30 -7.31 25.54
C ALA A 318 11.68 -8.71 26.07
N ALA A 319 12.57 -9.41 25.40
CA ALA A 319 13.12 -10.68 25.89
C ALA A 319 14.05 -10.43 27.08
N GLY A 320 15.00 -9.50 26.98
CA GLY A 320 15.88 -9.10 28.08
C GLY A 320 15.12 -8.60 29.31
N ALA A 321 14.01 -7.87 29.11
CA ALA A 321 13.15 -7.45 30.21
C ALA A 321 12.46 -8.63 30.93
N ARG A 322 12.18 -9.74 30.26
CA ARG A 322 11.60 -10.94 30.90
C ARG A 322 12.62 -11.76 31.66
N SER A 323 13.88 -11.75 31.25
CA SER A 323 14.97 -12.47 31.90
C SER A 323 15.58 -11.71 33.09
N MET A 324 15.07 -10.53 33.48
CA MET A 324 15.52 -9.74 34.61
C MET A 324 15.48 -10.44 35.99
N GLY A 325 14.83 -11.62 36.07
CA GLY A 325 14.83 -12.47 37.28
C GLY A 325 15.98 -13.47 37.38
N ALA A 326 16.81 -13.63 36.34
CA ALA A 326 17.97 -14.51 36.29
C ALA A 326 19.24 -13.64 36.16
N SER A 327 20.31 -14.01 36.81
CA SER A 327 21.57 -13.25 36.89
C SER A 327 22.27 -12.95 35.56
N GLU A 328 21.80 -13.52 34.46
CA GLU A 328 22.34 -13.32 33.11
C GLU A 328 21.61 -12.24 32.28
N GLY A 329 20.49 -11.71 32.76
CA GLY A 329 19.62 -10.81 31.96
C GLY A 329 20.16 -9.41 31.68
N SER A 330 21.17 -8.94 32.45
CA SER A 330 21.71 -7.59 32.29
C SER A 330 22.65 -7.43 31.09
N HIS A 331 23.36 -8.49 30.68
CA HIS A 331 24.24 -8.48 29.51
C HIS A 331 23.48 -8.41 28.22
N ASP A 332 22.35 -9.11 28.09
CA ASP A 332 21.54 -9.18 26.87
C ASP A 332 20.94 -7.83 26.43
N VAL A 333 20.53 -6.96 27.36
CA VAL A 333 19.96 -5.64 27.06
C VAL A 333 21.01 -4.65 26.57
N GLY A 334 22.25 -4.74 27.10
CA GLY A 334 23.37 -3.89 26.70
C GLY A 334 23.77 -4.02 25.24
N ASP A 335 23.73 -5.23 24.69
CA ASP A 335 24.20 -5.56 23.35
C ASP A 335 23.17 -5.27 22.23
N VAL A 336 21.93 -4.93 22.58
CA VAL A 336 20.90 -4.62 21.58
C VAL A 336 21.26 -3.36 20.81
N ARG A 337 21.43 -3.48 19.48
CA ARG A 337 21.61 -2.33 18.58
C ARG A 337 20.28 -1.59 18.38
N ALA A 338 20.05 -0.55 19.16
CA ALA A 338 18.93 0.37 19.02
C ALA A 338 19.33 1.52 18.07
N TRP A 339 18.92 1.43 16.80
CA TRP A 339 19.33 2.37 15.75
C TRP A 339 18.31 3.49 15.50
N TYR A 340 17.12 3.42 16.12
CA TYR A 340 16.08 4.46 16.05
C TYR A 340 15.68 4.91 17.47
N VAL A 341 15.10 6.11 17.56
CA VAL A 341 14.89 6.85 18.81
C VAL A 341 14.10 6.05 19.84
N GLU A 342 12.97 5.45 19.47
CA GLU A 342 12.08 4.73 20.40
C GLU A 342 12.75 3.49 20.99
N ALA A 343 13.52 2.76 20.18
CA ALA A 343 14.28 1.61 20.68
C ALA A 343 15.43 2.05 21.58
N PHE A 344 16.09 3.17 21.28
CA PHE A 344 17.15 3.74 22.11
C PHE A 344 16.62 4.21 23.47
N GLU A 345 15.52 4.95 23.49
CA GLU A 345 14.91 5.42 24.74
C GLU A 345 14.41 4.25 25.60
N LEU A 346 13.80 3.24 24.99
CA LEU A 346 13.37 2.03 25.70
C LEU A 346 14.58 1.28 26.29
N LYS A 347 15.66 1.12 25.52
CA LYS A 347 16.92 0.52 26.00
C LYS A 347 17.47 1.29 27.20
N ARG A 348 17.53 2.62 27.11
CA ARG A 348 18.01 3.49 28.18
C ARG A 348 17.17 3.36 29.46
N ALA A 349 15.84 3.39 29.32
CA ALA A 349 14.95 3.24 30.47
C ALA A 349 15.10 1.86 31.16
N LEU A 350 15.23 0.78 30.37
CA LEU A 350 15.49 -0.56 30.91
C LEU A 350 16.83 -0.65 31.63
N MET A 351 17.91 -0.09 31.07
CA MET A 351 19.24 -0.09 31.68
C MET A 351 19.25 0.67 33.02
N VAL A 352 18.56 1.82 33.11
CA VAL A 352 18.40 2.56 34.37
C VAL A 352 17.64 1.74 35.40
N GLY A 353 16.54 1.08 34.96
CA GLY A 353 15.74 0.21 35.83
C GLY A 353 16.54 -0.97 36.39
N ILE A 354 17.34 -1.64 35.55
CA ILE A 354 18.23 -2.75 35.96
C ILE A 354 19.22 -2.25 37.02
N LYS A 355 19.91 -1.13 36.77
CA LYS A 355 20.91 -0.57 37.71
C LYS A 355 20.29 -0.27 39.08
N LEU A 356 19.12 0.34 39.12
CA LEU A 356 18.40 0.64 40.35
C LEU A 356 18.01 -0.63 41.13
N LEU A 357 17.59 -1.69 40.42
CA LEU A 357 17.28 -2.97 41.05
C LEU A 357 18.52 -3.63 41.65
N ASP A 358 19.64 -3.64 40.94
CA ASP A 358 20.92 -4.21 41.43
C ASP A 358 21.42 -3.46 42.67
N GLU A 359 21.35 -2.12 42.70
CA GLU A 359 21.71 -1.30 43.86
C GLU A 359 20.81 -1.62 45.06
N ARG A 360 19.50 -1.81 44.87
CA ARG A 360 18.57 -2.19 45.94
C ARG A 360 18.83 -3.59 46.49
N ILE A 361 19.06 -4.55 45.60
CA ILE A 361 19.36 -5.92 46.00
C ILE A 361 20.65 -5.97 46.78
N GLY A 362 21.72 -5.27 46.34
CA GLY A 362 23.00 -5.21 47.04
C GLY A 362 22.89 -4.53 48.41
N LYS A 363 22.01 -3.53 48.56
CA LYS A 363 21.73 -2.89 49.88
C LYS A 363 21.00 -3.86 50.82
N LEU A 364 19.96 -4.53 50.35
CA LEU A 364 19.22 -5.51 51.15
C LEU A 364 20.09 -6.69 51.59
N GLN A 365 21.03 -7.16 50.76
CA GLN A 365 21.97 -8.21 51.15
C GLN A 365 22.92 -7.78 52.23
N ARG A 366 23.46 -6.54 52.24
CA ARG A 366 24.34 -5.98 53.29
C ARG A 366 23.60 -5.85 54.63
N ASP A 367 22.38 -5.35 54.62
CA ASP A 367 21.56 -5.17 55.82
C ASP A 367 21.23 -6.49 56.54
N VAL A 368 21.21 -7.59 55.79
CA VAL A 368 20.93 -8.96 56.31
C VAL A 368 22.18 -9.63 56.91
N GLN A 369 23.40 -9.16 56.61
CA GLN A 369 24.68 -9.80 57.01
C GLN A 369 25.44 -9.10 58.12
N THR A 370 25.00 -7.91 58.55
CA THR A 370 25.66 -7.13 59.61
C THR A 370 24.81 -7.04 60.87
N ASP A 371 25.48 -6.89 62.01
CA ASP A 371 24.84 -6.55 63.30
C ASP A 371 24.43 -5.06 63.30
N PRO A 372 23.18 -4.73 63.63
CA PRO A 372 22.71 -3.35 63.53
C PRO A 372 23.37 -2.38 64.50
N LEU A 373 23.82 -2.85 65.69
CA LEU A 373 24.44 -2.02 66.71
C LEU A 373 25.93 -1.78 66.40
N THR A 374 26.71 -2.82 66.26
CA THR A 374 28.15 -2.79 66.13
C THR A 374 28.68 -2.67 64.73
N LYS A 375 27.83 -2.88 63.71
CA LYS A 375 28.21 -2.94 62.30
C LYS A 375 29.27 -4.00 61.96
N LEU A 376 29.56 -4.92 62.88
CA LEU A 376 30.31 -6.14 62.59
C LEU A 376 29.43 -7.14 61.86
N ASN A 377 30.02 -8.21 61.37
CA ASN A 377 29.24 -9.28 60.74
C ASN A 377 28.37 -9.97 61.80
N ASN A 378 27.21 -10.42 61.37
CA ASN A 378 26.28 -11.13 62.21
C ASN A 378 26.50 -12.67 62.15
N ARG A 379 25.78 -13.42 62.99
CA ARG A 379 25.85 -14.89 63.07
C ARG A 379 25.57 -15.57 61.75
N ARG A 380 24.78 -14.95 60.85
CA ARG A 380 24.47 -15.53 59.55
C ARG A 380 25.66 -15.52 58.60
N LEU A 381 26.40 -14.41 58.51
CA LEU A 381 27.63 -14.34 57.71
C LEU A 381 28.72 -15.24 58.30
N LEU A 382 28.81 -15.33 59.62
CA LEU A 382 29.72 -16.31 60.29
C LEU A 382 29.50 -17.70 59.76
N GLY A 383 28.25 -18.22 59.75
CA GLY A 383 27.94 -19.56 59.27
C GLY A 383 28.31 -19.76 57.80
N GLN A 384 28.08 -18.74 56.96
CA GLN A 384 28.48 -18.78 55.56
C GLN A 384 30.00 -18.85 55.36
N THR A 385 30.73 -18.05 56.15
CA THR A 385 32.21 -18.02 56.11
C THR A 385 32.81 -19.36 56.52
N LEU A 386 32.30 -19.94 57.61
CA LEU A 386 32.78 -21.27 58.07
C LEU A 386 32.54 -22.35 57.02
N ALA A 387 31.33 -22.38 56.42
CA ALA A 387 30.99 -23.34 55.36
C ALA A 387 31.90 -23.16 54.13
N LEU A 388 32.19 -21.92 53.74
CA LEU A 388 33.08 -21.60 52.64
C LEU A 388 34.51 -22.05 52.91
N TRP A 389 35.10 -21.70 54.06
CA TRP A 389 36.48 -22.06 54.41
C TRP A 389 36.64 -23.56 54.61
N GLN A 390 35.63 -24.23 55.12
CA GLN A 390 35.62 -25.72 55.18
C GLN A 390 35.62 -26.34 53.77
N ALA A 391 34.79 -25.84 52.83
CA ALA A 391 34.77 -26.29 51.45
C ALA A 391 36.07 -26.02 50.71
N GLU A 392 36.73 -24.89 50.98
CA GLU A 392 38.04 -24.50 50.44
C GLU A 392 39.22 -25.23 51.13
N ARG A 393 38.95 -26.03 52.18
CA ARG A 393 39.97 -26.67 53.03
C ARG A 393 40.98 -25.66 53.59
N ARG A 394 40.50 -24.47 53.92
CA ARG A 394 41.32 -23.35 54.40
C ARG A 394 41.43 -23.40 55.91
N SER A 395 42.65 -23.49 56.47
CA SER A 395 42.90 -23.45 57.91
C SER A 395 42.56 -22.07 58.47
N PHE A 396 42.07 -22.05 59.69
CA PHE A 396 41.81 -20.78 60.41
C PHE A 396 41.79 -20.96 61.91
N ALA A 397 42.00 -19.89 62.65
CA ALA A 397 41.77 -19.87 64.08
C ALA A 397 40.54 -19.03 64.42
N ALA A 398 39.86 -19.43 65.48
CA ALA A 398 38.72 -18.69 66.04
C ALA A 398 39.08 -18.16 67.45
N ILE A 399 38.83 -16.87 67.64
CA ILE A 399 38.95 -16.21 68.94
C ILE A 399 37.54 -15.85 69.38
N GLN A 400 37.00 -16.54 70.37
CA GLN A 400 35.79 -16.18 71.07
C GLN A 400 36.10 -15.24 72.18
N LEU A 401 35.41 -14.12 72.29
CA LEU A 401 35.64 -13.16 73.36
C LEU A 401 34.30 -12.67 73.94
N ASP A 402 34.38 -12.32 75.23
CA ASP A 402 33.19 -11.89 75.96
C ASP A 402 33.63 -10.84 77.00
N ILE A 403 32.81 -9.83 77.26
CA ILE A 403 33.08 -8.74 78.16
C ILE A 403 32.93 -9.19 79.58
N ASP A 404 34.01 -9.06 80.37
CA ASP A 404 33.98 -9.43 81.76
C ASP A 404 33.04 -8.53 82.58
N HIS A 405 32.14 -9.18 83.35
CA HIS A 405 31.14 -8.52 84.16
C HIS A 405 30.20 -7.55 83.44
N PHE A 406 29.87 -7.79 82.11
CA PHE A 406 29.04 -6.87 81.34
C PHE A 406 27.64 -6.70 81.92
N LYS A 407 27.08 -7.74 82.51
CA LYS A 407 25.84 -7.61 83.27
C LYS A 407 25.88 -6.54 84.35
N LYS A 408 27.00 -6.46 85.12
CA LYS A 408 27.19 -5.43 86.10
C LYS A 408 27.31 -4.00 85.51
N VAL A 409 27.87 -3.88 84.34
CA VAL A 409 27.88 -2.62 83.57
C VAL A 409 26.45 -2.21 83.24
N ASN A 410 25.64 -3.13 82.70
CA ASN A 410 24.21 -2.86 82.34
C ASN A 410 23.37 -2.54 83.62
N ASP A 411 23.57 -3.31 84.68
CA ASP A 411 22.82 -3.12 85.94
C ASP A 411 23.20 -1.77 86.61
N THR A 412 24.44 -1.27 86.43
CA THR A 412 24.91 -0.03 87.08
C THR A 412 24.62 1.21 86.23
N TYR A 413 24.81 1.14 84.91
CA TYR A 413 24.82 2.31 84.03
C TYR A 413 23.65 2.29 83.00
N GLY A 414 22.87 1.22 82.94
CA GLY A 414 21.77 1.06 82.02
C GLY A 414 22.22 0.47 80.67
N HIS A 415 21.24 -0.07 79.91
CA HIS A 415 21.46 -0.75 78.61
C HIS A 415 22.02 0.20 77.56
N GLU A 416 21.67 1.50 77.57
CA GLU A 416 22.21 2.47 76.60
C GLU A 416 23.71 2.64 76.69
N VAL A 417 24.26 2.66 77.96
CA VAL A 417 25.67 2.71 78.17
C VAL A 417 26.34 1.37 77.83
N GLY A 418 25.66 0.25 78.13
CA GLY A 418 26.09 -1.05 77.64
C GLY A 418 26.22 -1.14 76.14
N ASP A 419 25.25 -0.58 75.37
CA ASP A 419 25.32 -0.51 73.92
C ASP A 419 26.48 0.33 73.38
N GLN A 420 26.83 1.45 74.10
CA GLN A 420 28.03 2.25 73.81
C GLN A 420 29.29 1.44 74.03
N VAL A 421 29.37 0.65 75.10
CA VAL A 421 30.49 -0.25 75.39
C VAL A 421 30.65 -1.29 74.32
N LEU A 422 29.56 -1.92 73.87
CA LEU A 422 29.57 -2.90 72.78
C LEU A 422 30.09 -2.27 71.48
N THR A 423 29.66 -1.05 71.17
CA THR A 423 30.06 -0.35 69.93
C THR A 423 31.56 0.04 70.02
N ALA A 424 32.02 0.58 71.18
CA ALA A 424 33.40 0.91 71.37
C ALA A 424 34.30 -0.36 71.33
N LEU A 425 33.86 -1.46 71.94
CA LEU A 425 34.58 -2.75 71.81
C LEU A 425 34.71 -3.21 70.40
N ALA A 426 33.63 -3.12 69.59
CA ALA A 426 33.67 -3.45 68.18
C ALA A 426 34.72 -2.63 67.41
N ASP A 427 34.87 -1.32 67.77
CA ASP A 427 35.88 -0.47 67.16
C ASP A 427 37.30 -0.87 67.58
N VAL A 428 37.52 -1.23 68.86
CA VAL A 428 38.79 -1.80 69.32
C VAL A 428 39.11 -3.10 68.55
N ILE A 429 38.17 -4.02 68.46
CA ILE A 429 38.35 -5.27 67.71
C ILE A 429 38.72 -4.97 66.26
N ARG A 430 38.01 -4.02 65.61
CA ARG A 430 38.27 -3.62 64.21
C ARG A 430 39.66 -3.05 64.02
N SER A 431 40.13 -2.27 65.00
CA SER A 431 41.49 -1.65 64.99
C SER A 431 42.64 -2.67 65.14
N CYS A 432 42.36 -3.82 65.74
CA CYS A 432 43.30 -4.92 65.93
C CYS A 432 43.33 -5.95 64.77
N ALA A 433 42.35 -5.92 63.91
CA ALA A 433 42.17 -6.88 62.82
C ALA A 433 42.90 -6.45 61.53
N ARG A 434 43.36 -7.40 60.76
CA ARG A 434 43.95 -7.20 59.43
C ARG A 434 42.89 -7.39 58.32
N ALA A 435 43.19 -6.96 57.12
CA ALA A 435 42.35 -7.22 55.96
C ALA A 435 42.28 -8.75 55.74
N GLY A 436 41.06 -9.29 55.74
CA GLY A 436 40.80 -10.74 55.60
C GLY A 436 40.33 -11.39 56.92
N ASP A 437 40.53 -10.79 58.08
CA ASP A 437 39.93 -11.27 59.33
C ASP A 437 38.42 -11.03 59.31
N VAL A 438 37.63 -12.01 59.80
CA VAL A 438 36.17 -11.93 59.85
C VAL A 438 35.75 -11.65 61.30
N LEU A 439 35.21 -10.44 61.49
CA LEU A 439 34.79 -9.97 62.79
C LEU A 439 33.29 -10.09 62.93
N CYS A 440 32.83 -10.78 63.95
CA CYS A 440 31.43 -11.04 64.17
C CYS A 440 30.98 -10.69 65.58
N ARG A 441 29.73 -10.22 65.71
CA ARG A 441 28.99 -10.27 66.95
C ARG A 441 27.98 -11.39 66.88
N THR A 442 28.11 -12.37 67.75
CA THR A 442 27.30 -13.59 67.72
C THR A 442 26.02 -13.46 68.55
N GLY A 443 25.98 -12.52 69.50
CA GLY A 443 24.81 -12.18 70.30
C GLY A 443 25.19 -11.57 71.64
N GLY A 444 24.34 -10.74 72.25
CA GLY A 444 24.59 -10.12 73.55
C GLY A 444 25.94 -9.42 73.68
N GLU A 445 26.78 -9.95 74.53
CA GLU A 445 28.14 -9.45 74.85
C GLU A 445 29.25 -10.28 74.18
N GLU A 446 28.89 -11.23 73.31
CA GLU A 446 29.78 -12.19 72.69
C GLU A 446 30.23 -11.72 71.28
N PHE A 447 31.54 -11.73 71.09
CA PHE A 447 32.15 -11.44 69.80
C PHE A 447 33.05 -12.58 69.37
N LEU A 448 33.24 -12.70 68.08
CA LEU A 448 34.07 -13.72 67.48
C LEU A 448 34.95 -13.09 66.41
N VAL A 449 36.22 -13.50 66.44
CA VAL A 449 37.16 -13.13 65.36
C VAL A 449 37.65 -14.41 64.71
N LEU A 450 37.45 -14.51 63.40
CA LEU A 450 38.04 -15.59 62.62
C LEU A 450 39.28 -15.11 61.89
N LEU A 451 40.37 -15.81 62.04
CA LEU A 451 41.70 -15.46 61.50
C LEU A 451 42.05 -16.51 60.44
N PRO A 452 41.91 -16.22 59.14
CA PRO A 452 42.25 -17.15 58.08
C PRO A 452 43.77 -17.38 58.05
N ASP A 453 44.16 -18.62 57.64
CA ASP A 453 45.55 -19.02 57.45
C ASP A 453 46.44 -18.70 58.66
N THR A 454 45.89 -18.91 59.88
CA THR A 454 46.55 -18.56 61.14
C THR A 454 46.52 -19.76 62.07
N ASP A 455 47.70 -20.16 62.60
CA ASP A 455 47.85 -21.21 63.56
C ASP A 455 47.44 -20.79 64.96
N LEU A 456 47.31 -21.77 65.85
CA LEU A 456 46.91 -21.52 67.25
C LEU A 456 47.86 -20.60 68.01
N ALA A 457 49.19 -20.71 67.79
CA ALA A 457 50.17 -19.90 68.49
C ALA A 457 50.10 -18.42 68.11
N LEU A 458 49.97 -18.15 66.82
CA LEU A 458 49.80 -16.78 66.31
C LEU A 458 48.42 -16.18 66.70
N ALA A 459 47.38 -16.98 66.70
CA ALA A 459 46.07 -16.59 67.14
C ALA A 459 46.04 -16.23 68.61
N ALA A 460 46.76 -16.92 69.46
CA ALA A 460 46.93 -16.59 70.87
C ALA A 460 47.67 -15.23 71.09
N VAL A 461 48.68 -14.93 70.24
CA VAL A 461 49.32 -13.63 70.23
C VAL A 461 48.38 -12.51 69.86
N VAL A 462 47.50 -12.74 68.80
CA VAL A 462 46.47 -11.78 68.39
C VAL A 462 45.46 -11.60 69.53
N ALA A 463 45.01 -12.68 70.14
CA ALA A 463 44.09 -12.64 71.27
C ALA A 463 44.62 -11.85 72.44
N GLU A 464 45.89 -12.06 72.80
CA GLU A 464 46.54 -11.34 73.90
C GLU A 464 46.70 -9.84 73.59
N ARG A 465 47.11 -9.52 72.36
CA ARG A 465 47.15 -8.11 71.91
C ARG A 465 45.73 -7.47 71.98
N LEU A 466 44.71 -8.19 71.60
CA LEU A 466 43.33 -7.70 71.69
C LEU A 466 42.91 -7.50 73.12
N ARG A 467 43.20 -8.44 74.01
CA ARG A 467 42.94 -8.35 75.43
C ARG A 467 43.58 -7.08 76.04
N GLN A 468 44.87 -6.87 75.77
CA GLN A 468 45.62 -5.71 76.25
C GLN A 468 45.04 -4.39 75.76
N ARG A 469 44.74 -4.34 74.44
CA ARG A 469 44.13 -3.13 73.85
C ARG A 469 42.77 -2.80 74.44
N VAL A 470 41.95 -3.80 74.78
CA VAL A 470 40.66 -3.58 75.45
C VAL A 470 40.90 -3.11 76.90
N ALA A 471 41.83 -3.71 77.64
CA ALA A 471 42.13 -3.33 79.00
C ALA A 471 42.70 -1.91 79.09
N ASP A 472 43.48 -1.46 78.08
CA ASP A 472 44.07 -0.12 78.01
C ASP A 472 43.09 0.93 77.45
N ALA A 473 42.02 0.48 76.79
CA ALA A 473 41.04 1.39 76.23
C ALA A 473 40.16 2.03 77.31
N HIS A 474 39.85 3.29 77.13
CA HIS A 474 38.94 4.02 78.02
C HIS A 474 37.53 4.01 77.44
N PHE A 475 36.60 3.30 78.09
CA PHE A 475 35.22 3.24 77.67
C PHE A 475 34.41 4.38 78.28
N PRO A 476 33.70 5.19 77.54
CA PRO A 476 32.92 6.32 78.05
C PRO A 476 32.01 5.91 79.22
N LEU A 477 31.97 6.71 80.24
CA LEU A 477 31.15 6.55 81.46
C LEU A 477 31.54 5.35 82.39
N VAL A 478 32.11 4.27 81.86
CA VAL A 478 32.37 3.03 82.56
C VAL A 478 33.85 2.95 83.04
N GLY A 479 34.73 3.63 82.29
CA GLY A 479 36.19 3.61 82.57
C GLY A 479 36.87 2.42 81.92
N GLN A 480 37.45 1.50 82.65
CA GLN A 480 38.13 0.33 82.15
C GLN A 480 37.20 -0.89 82.10
N VAL A 481 37.28 -1.60 81.01
CA VAL A 481 36.54 -2.87 80.75
C VAL A 481 37.60 -3.90 80.39
N THR A 482 37.42 -5.12 80.85
CA THR A 482 38.26 -6.25 80.44
C THR A 482 37.48 -7.28 79.69
N VAL A 483 38.17 -8.12 78.94
CA VAL A 483 37.60 -9.21 78.19
C VAL A 483 38.32 -10.51 78.49
N SER A 484 37.60 -11.58 78.54
CA SER A 484 38.13 -12.96 78.50
C SER A 484 38.08 -13.49 77.10
N LEU A 485 39.13 -14.25 76.70
CA LEU A 485 39.23 -14.78 75.34
C LEU A 485 39.55 -16.26 75.36
N GLY A 486 38.90 -17.01 74.44
CA GLY A 486 39.19 -18.41 74.18
C GLY A 486 39.63 -18.58 72.73
N VAL A 487 40.71 -19.33 72.56
CA VAL A 487 41.33 -19.52 71.23
C VAL A 487 41.30 -21.02 70.85
N ALA A 488 40.85 -21.31 69.65
CA ALA A 488 40.92 -22.66 69.03
C ALA A 488 41.29 -22.54 67.58
N GLU A 489 41.88 -23.64 67.03
CA GLU A 489 42.29 -23.71 65.64
C GLU A 489 41.52 -24.83 64.91
N TRP A 490 41.17 -24.56 63.70
CA TRP A 490 40.67 -25.58 62.78
C TRP A 490 41.63 -25.79 61.62
N THR A 491 41.94 -27.04 61.36
CA THR A 491 42.76 -27.43 60.21
C THR A 491 42.05 -28.53 59.43
N PRO A 492 42.26 -28.59 58.10
CA PRO A 492 41.64 -29.62 57.25
C PRO A 492 41.94 -31.07 57.63
N GLN A 493 42.99 -31.31 58.41
CA GLN A 493 43.41 -32.61 58.90
C GLN A 493 42.51 -33.18 59.99
N HIS A 494 41.74 -32.34 60.67
CA HIS A 494 40.86 -32.79 61.75
C HIS A 494 39.60 -33.53 61.30
N GLU A 495 39.27 -33.50 59.99
CA GLU A 495 38.09 -34.15 59.39
C GLU A 495 36.74 -33.82 60.10
N GLU A 496 36.71 -32.84 60.99
CA GLU A 496 35.53 -32.43 61.72
C GLU A 496 34.86 -31.20 61.09
N ASP A 497 33.58 -30.98 61.40
CA ASP A 497 32.84 -29.81 60.97
C ASP A 497 33.55 -28.53 61.51
N ALA A 498 33.78 -27.57 60.59
CA ALA A 498 34.47 -26.31 60.93
C ALA A 498 33.74 -25.54 62.05
N SER A 499 32.45 -25.72 62.22
CA SER A 499 31.69 -25.08 63.30
C SER A 499 32.05 -25.58 64.68
N LEU A 500 32.65 -26.77 64.84
CA LEU A 500 33.07 -27.32 66.12
C LEU A 500 34.25 -26.53 66.73
N VAL A 501 35.01 -25.80 65.91
CA VAL A 501 36.05 -24.87 66.44
C VAL A 501 35.46 -23.83 67.36
N LEU A 502 34.24 -23.38 67.10
CA LEU A 502 33.54 -22.39 67.95
C LEU A 502 33.26 -22.98 69.34
N VAL A 503 32.83 -24.25 69.37
CA VAL A 503 32.59 -24.93 70.65
C VAL A 503 33.90 -25.07 71.46
N ARG A 504 35.02 -25.34 70.78
CA ARG A 504 36.33 -25.46 71.42
C ARG A 504 36.82 -24.08 71.91
N ALA A 505 36.66 -23.01 71.12
CA ALA A 505 36.97 -21.65 71.51
C ALA A 505 36.10 -21.19 72.67
N ASP A 506 34.83 -21.50 72.71
CA ASP A 506 33.92 -21.21 73.80
C ASP A 506 34.33 -21.94 75.09
N LYS A 507 34.69 -23.20 74.97
CA LYS A 507 35.27 -23.96 76.13
C LYS A 507 36.51 -23.26 76.69
N GLN A 508 37.39 -22.74 75.84
CA GLN A 508 38.56 -22.02 76.27
C GLN A 508 38.17 -20.65 76.88
N LEU A 509 37.23 -19.93 76.36
CA LEU A 509 36.66 -18.73 76.93
C LEU A 509 36.09 -18.96 78.32
N TYR A 510 35.41 -20.06 78.53
CA TYR A 510 34.90 -20.46 79.81
C TYR A 510 36.02 -20.71 80.81
N LEU A 511 37.13 -21.36 80.41
CA LEU A 511 38.33 -21.55 81.25
C LEU A 511 39.02 -20.23 81.60
N ALA A 512 39.10 -19.27 80.67
CA ALA A 512 39.58 -17.95 80.88
C ALA A 512 38.75 -17.20 81.94
N LYS A 513 37.44 -17.30 81.91
CA LYS A 513 36.51 -16.71 82.89
C LYS A 513 36.70 -17.32 84.30
N GLN A 514 36.78 -18.70 84.36
CA GLN A 514 37.05 -19.39 85.66
C GLN A 514 38.42 -19.10 86.22
N GLY A 515 39.46 -18.97 85.42
CA GLY A 515 40.82 -18.68 85.83
C GLY A 515 41.05 -17.29 86.43
N GLY A 516 40.00 -16.42 86.52
CA GLY A 516 40.11 -15.11 87.10
C GLY A 516 39.87 -13.96 86.15
N ARG A 517 39.35 -14.25 84.93
CA ARG A 517 39.04 -13.28 83.88
C ARG A 517 40.26 -12.47 83.38
N ASN A 518 39.99 -11.51 82.47
CA ASN A 518 41.03 -10.66 81.85
C ASN A 518 42.23 -11.46 81.35
N ARG A 519 42.04 -12.55 80.65
CA ARG A 519 43.09 -13.45 80.16
C ARG A 519 42.68 -14.18 78.86
N VAL A 520 43.70 -14.70 78.23
CA VAL A 520 43.54 -15.61 77.08
C VAL A 520 43.74 -17.06 77.59
N SER A 521 42.84 -17.98 77.12
CA SER A 521 43.03 -19.40 77.21
C SER A 521 43.07 -19.97 75.83
N GLN A 522 43.97 -20.92 75.56
CA GLN A 522 44.09 -21.58 74.26
C GLN A 522 44.01 -23.08 74.42
N GLU A 523 43.61 -23.76 73.35
CA GLU A 523 43.55 -25.22 73.23
C GLU A 523 44.94 -25.82 73.42
N GLY A 524 45.11 -26.89 74.22
CA GLY A 524 46.38 -27.59 74.39
C GLY A 524 47.29 -27.02 75.52
N ALA A 525 46.96 -25.93 76.21
CA ALA A 525 47.66 -25.43 77.38
C ALA A 525 47.17 -26.20 78.62
N THR A 526 47.58 -27.44 78.80
CA THR A 526 47.40 -28.20 80.05
C THR A 526 48.63 -27.94 80.92
N ARG A 527 48.38 -27.38 82.13
CA ARG A 527 49.40 -27.49 83.23
C ARG A 527 49.55 -28.90 83.69
#